data_535f7649ad8a874ad530d2c931ba6a48
#
_entry.id   535f7649ad8a874ad530d2c931ba6a48
#
_cell.length_a   1.000
_cell.length_b   1.000
_cell.length_c   1.000
_cell.angle_alpha   90.00
_cell.angle_beta   90.00
_cell.angle_gamma   90.00
#
_symmetry.space_group_name_H-M   'P 1'
#
loop_
_entity.id
_entity.type
_entity.pdbx_description
1 polymer ?
#
loop_
_entity_poly.entity_id
_entity_poly.type
_entity_poly.pdbx_seq_one_letter_code
_entity_poly.pdbx_strand_id
1 'polypeptide(L)'
;MIRTLLKEVKEYKTASIATPIFMILEVLFETLIPFLMASIIDKGVNTGDIYHIYKVGGIMIVAAFLGLLAGMAGGRYGAKASTGFAKNLRNAMFDRIQTYSFANIDHFSTAGLVTRLTTDVTNVQNAYQMMLRMMMRAPASMICAMVMAFTINALSLIHISEPTRRSYI
;
A
#
# COMPACT_ATOMS: atom_id res chain seq x y z
N MET A 1 14.14 15.40 12.57
CA MET A 1 13.99 14.01 13.01
C MET A 1 13.70 13.06 11.87
N ILE A 2 12.61 13.18 11.11
CA ILE A 2 12.26 12.30 9.97
C ILE A 2 13.35 12.28 8.89
N ARG A 3 13.91 13.43 8.51
CA ARG A 3 15.01 13.52 7.52
C ARG A 3 16.27 12.76 7.95
N THR A 4 16.55 12.67 9.25
CA THR A 4 17.70 11.94 9.78
C THR A 4 17.47 10.43 9.67
N LEU A 5 16.25 9.97 10.00
CA LEU A 5 15.85 8.58 9.84
C LEU A 5 15.87 8.14 8.37
N LEU A 6 15.33 8.95 7.46
CA LEU A 6 15.32 8.65 6.02
C LEU A 6 16.72 8.57 5.39
N LYS A 7 17.75 9.17 5.99
CA LYS A 7 19.13 9.00 5.54
C LYS A 7 19.64 7.57 5.70
N GLU A 8 19.11 6.82 6.66
CA GLU A 8 19.51 5.43 6.92
C GLU A 8 18.90 4.42 5.92
N VAL A 9 18.05 4.87 5.00
CA VAL A 9 17.55 4.03 3.89
C VAL A 9 18.68 3.63 2.93
N LYS A 10 19.72 4.48 2.76
CA LYS A 10 20.97 4.24 1.99
C LYS A 10 20.76 3.41 0.71
N GLU A 11 21.24 2.18 0.73
CA GLU A 11 21.21 1.22 -0.39
C GLU A 11 19.82 0.64 -0.70
N TYR A 12 18.86 0.78 0.22
CA TYR A 12 17.49 0.23 0.07
C TYR A 12 16.50 1.21 -0.59
N LYS A 13 16.98 2.33 -1.18
CA LYS A 13 16.13 3.32 -1.87
C LYS A 13 15.36 2.70 -3.03
N THR A 14 15.99 1.82 -3.80
CA THR A 14 15.34 1.14 -4.92
C THR A 14 14.17 0.26 -4.45
N ALA A 15 14.34 -0.50 -3.37
CA ALA A 15 13.28 -1.31 -2.79
C ALA A 15 12.16 -0.43 -2.20
N SER A 16 12.53 0.69 -1.59
CA SER A 16 11.56 1.66 -1.03
C SER A 16 10.72 2.37 -2.10
N ILE A 17 11.26 2.57 -3.31
CA ILE A 17 10.53 3.14 -4.45
C ILE A 17 9.74 2.05 -5.18
N ALA A 18 10.27 0.85 -5.30
CA ALA A 18 9.60 -0.26 -5.96
C ALA A 18 8.31 -0.68 -5.22
N THR A 19 8.30 -0.66 -3.89
CA THR A 19 7.15 -1.04 -3.08
C THR A 19 5.87 -0.28 -3.47
N PRO A 20 5.83 1.07 -3.42
CA PRO A 20 4.62 1.83 -3.79
C PRO A 20 4.23 1.63 -5.26
N ILE A 21 5.18 1.43 -6.18
CA ILE A 21 4.88 1.16 -7.59
C ILE A 21 4.10 -0.15 -7.73
N PHE A 22 4.55 -1.24 -7.08
CA PHE A 22 3.84 -2.51 -7.10
C PHE A 22 2.50 -2.45 -6.37
N MET A 23 2.38 -1.64 -5.30
CA MET A 23 1.10 -1.42 -4.62
C MET A 23 0.08 -0.71 -5.50
N ILE A 24 0.51 0.29 -6.29
CA ILE A 24 -0.36 0.96 -7.26
C ILE A 24 -0.79 -0.01 -8.36
N LEU A 25 0.14 -0.81 -8.87
CA LEU A 25 -0.15 -1.82 -9.91
C LEU A 25 -1.15 -2.88 -9.41
N GLU A 26 -1.00 -3.35 -8.17
CA GLU A 26 -1.96 -4.25 -7.51
C GLU A 26 -3.35 -3.63 -7.48
N VAL A 27 -3.48 -2.37 -7.02
CA VAL A 27 -4.76 -1.66 -6.94
C VAL A 27 -5.42 -1.50 -8.31
N LEU A 28 -4.64 -1.23 -9.36
CA LEU A 28 -5.16 -1.13 -10.72
C LEU A 28 -5.80 -2.45 -11.18
N PHE A 29 -5.13 -3.58 -10.97
CA PHE A 29 -5.69 -4.89 -11.30
C PHE A 29 -6.90 -5.26 -10.43
N GLU A 30 -6.84 -4.97 -9.13
CA GLU A 30 -7.94 -5.19 -8.19
C GLU A 30 -9.20 -4.41 -8.60
N THR A 31 -9.02 -3.16 -9.03
CA THR A 31 -10.12 -2.29 -9.46
C THR A 31 -10.70 -2.70 -10.83
N LEU A 32 -9.91 -3.34 -11.67
CA LEU A 32 -10.37 -3.82 -12.98
C LEU A 32 -11.39 -4.96 -12.86
N ILE A 33 -11.33 -5.78 -11.80
CA ILE A 33 -12.20 -6.95 -11.62
C ILE A 33 -13.69 -6.56 -11.55
N PRO A 34 -14.15 -5.63 -10.71
CA PRO A 34 -15.55 -5.20 -10.67
C PRO A 34 -16.02 -4.61 -12.01
N PHE A 35 -15.15 -3.90 -12.73
CA PHE A 35 -15.45 -3.33 -14.04
C PHE A 35 -15.69 -4.43 -15.09
N LEU A 36 -14.86 -5.46 -15.13
CA LEU A 36 -15.04 -6.61 -16.00
C LEU A 36 -16.28 -7.43 -15.63
N MET A 37 -16.58 -7.53 -14.32
CA MET A 37 -17.79 -8.20 -13.86
C MET A 37 -19.07 -7.49 -14.33
N ALA A 38 -19.11 -6.16 -14.28
CA ALA A 38 -20.21 -5.40 -14.83
C ALA A 38 -20.40 -5.68 -16.34
N SER A 39 -19.30 -5.75 -17.10
CA SER A 39 -19.35 -6.11 -18.54
C SER A 39 -19.88 -7.53 -18.80
N ILE A 40 -19.57 -8.50 -17.92
CA ILE A 40 -20.12 -9.85 -18.01
C ILE A 40 -21.64 -9.82 -17.81
N ILE A 41 -22.12 -9.05 -16.82
CA ILE A 41 -23.57 -8.97 -16.55
C ILE A 41 -24.29 -8.29 -17.70
N ASP A 42 -23.81 -7.12 -18.13
CA ASP A 42 -24.50 -6.26 -19.12
C ASP A 42 -24.48 -6.89 -20.52
N LYS A 43 -23.34 -7.38 -20.97
CA LYS A 43 -23.14 -7.87 -22.35
C LYS A 43 -23.10 -9.39 -22.46
N GLY A 44 -22.91 -10.12 -21.36
CA GLY A 44 -22.91 -11.57 -21.36
C GLY A 44 -24.25 -12.14 -20.93
N VAL A 45 -24.66 -11.88 -19.70
CA VAL A 45 -25.86 -12.47 -19.10
C VAL A 45 -27.14 -11.89 -19.71
N ASN A 46 -27.24 -10.54 -19.78
CA ASN A 46 -28.46 -9.88 -20.27
C ASN A 46 -28.74 -10.14 -21.76
N THR A 47 -27.69 -10.36 -22.56
CA THR A 47 -27.82 -10.62 -24.00
C THR A 47 -27.73 -12.13 -24.34
N GLY A 48 -27.38 -12.99 -23.37
CA GLY A 48 -27.20 -14.41 -23.58
C GLY A 48 -25.92 -14.79 -24.34
N ASP A 49 -24.95 -13.87 -24.45
CA ASP A 49 -23.69 -14.11 -25.17
C ASP A 49 -22.70 -14.88 -24.31
N ILE A 50 -22.73 -16.20 -24.42
CA ILE A 50 -21.84 -17.11 -23.69
C ILE A 50 -20.37 -16.89 -24.07
N TYR A 51 -20.09 -16.57 -25.33
CA TYR A 51 -18.70 -16.30 -25.76
C TYR A 51 -18.08 -15.09 -25.07
N HIS A 52 -18.86 -14.00 -24.92
CA HIS A 52 -18.43 -12.82 -24.18
C HIS A 52 -18.11 -13.17 -22.72
N ILE A 53 -18.93 -14.00 -22.07
CA ILE A 53 -18.70 -14.43 -20.68
C ILE A 53 -17.36 -15.15 -20.54
N TYR A 54 -17.07 -16.13 -21.41
CA TYR A 54 -15.80 -16.85 -21.35
C TYR A 54 -14.61 -15.98 -21.65
N LYS A 55 -14.71 -15.08 -22.63
CA LYS A 55 -13.63 -14.16 -22.99
C LYS A 55 -13.30 -13.21 -21.85
N VAL A 56 -14.29 -12.54 -21.31
CA VAL A 56 -14.09 -11.55 -20.22
C VAL A 56 -13.71 -12.27 -18.91
N GLY A 57 -14.31 -13.44 -18.63
CA GLY A 57 -13.93 -14.27 -17.50
C GLY A 57 -12.46 -14.70 -17.54
N GLY A 58 -11.96 -15.08 -18.72
CA GLY A 58 -10.54 -15.37 -18.93
C GLY A 58 -9.63 -14.15 -18.64
N ILE A 59 -10.03 -12.95 -19.10
CA ILE A 59 -9.30 -11.70 -18.80
C ILE A 59 -9.31 -11.41 -17.30
N MET A 60 -10.42 -11.66 -16.60
CA MET A 60 -10.51 -11.49 -15.15
C MET A 60 -9.53 -12.39 -14.40
N ILE A 61 -9.41 -13.66 -14.80
CA ILE A 61 -8.46 -14.61 -14.19
C ILE A 61 -7.03 -14.11 -14.38
N VAL A 62 -6.67 -13.66 -15.58
CA VAL A 62 -5.33 -13.09 -15.86
C VAL A 62 -5.08 -11.83 -15.03
N ALA A 63 -6.05 -10.92 -14.96
CA ALA A 63 -5.94 -9.71 -14.16
C ALA A 63 -5.76 -10.02 -12.67
N ALA A 64 -6.52 -10.97 -12.12
CA ALA A 64 -6.39 -11.41 -10.73
C ALA A 64 -5.00 -12.02 -10.46
N PHE A 65 -4.50 -12.83 -11.40
CA PHE A 65 -3.15 -13.42 -11.27
C PHE A 65 -2.04 -12.36 -11.32
N LEU A 66 -2.14 -11.38 -12.23
CA LEU A 66 -1.19 -10.27 -12.30
C LEU A 66 -1.25 -9.38 -11.04
N GLY A 67 -2.44 -9.14 -10.49
CA GLY A 67 -2.63 -8.44 -9.22
C GLY A 67 -1.96 -9.19 -8.05
N LEU A 68 -2.13 -10.51 -7.98
CA LEU A 68 -1.46 -11.36 -6.99
C LEU A 68 0.07 -11.26 -7.09
N LEU A 69 0.62 -11.34 -8.31
CA LEU A 69 2.07 -11.21 -8.52
C LEU A 69 2.58 -9.82 -8.11
N ALA A 70 1.84 -8.76 -8.45
CA ALA A 70 2.18 -7.39 -8.05
C ALA A 70 2.15 -7.25 -6.52
N GLY A 71 1.13 -7.77 -5.83
CA GLY A 71 1.03 -7.75 -4.38
C GLY A 71 2.16 -8.52 -3.68
N MET A 72 2.51 -9.70 -4.20
CA MET A 72 3.65 -10.47 -3.69
C MET A 72 4.98 -9.73 -3.89
N ALA A 73 5.20 -9.13 -5.06
CA ALA A 73 6.40 -8.34 -5.33
C ALA A 73 6.48 -7.13 -4.40
N GLY A 74 5.40 -6.35 -4.27
CA GLY A 74 5.31 -5.22 -3.35
C GLY A 74 5.57 -5.62 -1.90
N GLY A 75 5.04 -6.75 -1.45
CA GLY A 75 5.29 -7.32 -0.12
C GLY A 75 6.77 -7.65 0.10
N ARG A 76 7.42 -8.32 -0.89
CA ARG A 76 8.85 -8.66 -0.82
C ARG A 76 9.76 -7.43 -0.80
N TYR A 77 9.51 -6.46 -1.69
CA TYR A 77 10.29 -5.21 -1.73
C TYR A 77 10.06 -4.38 -0.46
N GLY A 78 8.83 -4.31 0.06
CA GLY A 78 8.51 -3.62 1.30
C GLY A 78 9.20 -4.25 2.52
N ALA A 79 9.22 -5.57 2.62
CA ALA A 79 9.95 -6.28 3.66
C ALA A 79 11.47 -6.05 3.55
N LYS A 80 12.04 -6.14 2.35
CA LYS A 80 13.47 -5.88 2.11
C LYS A 80 13.85 -4.44 2.45
N ALA A 81 13.02 -3.46 2.09
CA ALA A 81 13.25 -2.06 2.41
C ALA A 81 13.21 -1.80 3.92
N SER A 82 12.20 -2.32 4.61
CA SER A 82 12.02 -2.09 6.05
C SER A 82 13.06 -2.80 6.91
N THR A 83 13.40 -4.04 6.59
CA THR A 83 14.45 -4.78 7.32
C THR A 83 15.83 -4.19 7.08
N GLY A 84 16.13 -3.76 5.83
CA GLY A 84 17.35 -3.08 5.49
C GLY A 84 17.49 -1.72 6.19
N PHE A 85 16.42 -0.94 6.23
CA PHE A 85 16.37 0.30 6.99
C PHE A 85 16.62 0.06 8.49
N ALA A 86 15.97 -0.95 9.09
CA ALA A 86 16.15 -1.28 10.50
C ALA A 86 17.58 -1.74 10.82
N LYS A 87 18.21 -2.51 9.91
CA LYS A 87 19.62 -2.89 10.01
C LYS A 87 20.52 -1.66 10.09
N ASN A 88 20.36 -0.74 9.14
CA ASN A 88 21.18 0.48 9.09
C ASN A 88 20.95 1.37 10.31
N LEU A 89 19.69 1.48 10.76
CA LEU A 89 19.33 2.23 11.94
C LEU A 89 19.97 1.64 13.20
N ARG A 90 19.94 0.30 13.38
CA ARG A 90 20.60 -0.37 14.51
C ARG A 90 22.11 -0.12 14.51
N ASN A 91 22.76 -0.24 13.35
CA ASN A 91 24.18 0.03 13.23
C ASN A 91 24.52 1.48 13.61
N ALA A 92 23.79 2.44 13.05
CA ALA A 92 24.01 3.86 13.36
C ALA A 92 23.78 4.19 14.85
N MET A 93 22.79 3.57 15.47
CA MET A 93 22.55 3.71 16.92
C MET A 93 23.63 3.05 17.74
N PHE A 94 24.08 1.86 17.35
CA PHE A 94 25.16 1.14 18.05
C PHE A 94 26.48 1.91 17.98
N ASP A 95 26.86 2.39 16.79
CA ASP A 95 28.04 3.23 16.61
C ASP A 95 27.97 4.49 17.50
N ARG A 96 26.79 5.09 17.61
CA ARG A 96 26.59 6.25 18.47
C ARG A 96 26.74 5.94 19.95
N ILE A 97 26.22 4.79 20.40
CA ILE A 97 26.34 4.33 21.80
C ILE A 97 27.81 4.09 22.16
N GLN A 98 28.62 3.55 21.24
CA GLN A 98 30.05 3.35 21.47
C GLN A 98 30.83 4.64 21.69
N THR A 99 30.32 5.76 21.22
CA THR A 99 30.94 7.09 21.48
C THR A 99 30.56 7.69 22.83
N TYR A 100 29.69 7.05 23.62
CA TYR A 100 29.28 7.55 24.92
C TYR A 100 30.34 7.32 25.99
N SER A 101 30.53 8.30 26.87
CA SER A 101 31.34 8.13 28.07
C SER A 101 30.59 7.33 29.13
N PHE A 102 31.31 6.77 30.11
CA PHE A 102 30.70 6.04 31.21
C PHE A 102 29.61 6.84 31.94
N ALA A 103 29.82 8.15 32.14
CA ALA A 103 28.83 9.02 32.76
C ALA A 103 27.53 9.14 31.94
N ASN A 104 27.61 9.06 30.62
CA ASN A 104 26.41 9.06 29.75
C ASN A 104 25.68 7.71 29.80
N ILE A 105 26.41 6.59 29.91
CA ILE A 105 25.82 5.25 30.01
C ILE A 105 25.04 5.10 31.31
N ASP A 106 25.58 5.61 32.43
CA ASP A 106 24.91 5.58 33.72
C ASP A 106 23.60 6.39 33.74
N HIS A 107 23.56 7.49 32.98
CA HIS A 107 22.35 8.30 32.83
C HIS A 107 21.25 7.58 32.04
N PHE A 108 21.58 6.74 31.06
CA PHE A 108 20.61 6.09 30.16
C PHE A 108 20.26 4.67 30.56
N SER A 109 20.60 4.10 31.63
CA SER A 109 20.47 2.71 32.03
C SER A 109 20.72 1.69 30.88
N THR A 110 21.49 0.68 31.11
CA THR A 110 21.81 -0.35 30.08
C THR A 110 20.57 -1.05 29.52
N ALA A 111 19.58 -1.32 30.38
CA ALA A 111 18.30 -1.93 29.98
C ALA A 111 17.53 -1.04 29.00
N GLY A 112 17.51 0.29 29.23
CA GLY A 112 16.87 1.25 28.33
C GLY A 112 17.53 1.33 26.96
N LEU A 113 18.86 1.24 26.88
CA LEU A 113 19.60 1.23 25.62
C LEU A 113 19.31 -0.07 24.82
N VAL A 114 19.24 -1.21 25.49
CA VAL A 114 18.88 -2.49 24.85
C VAL A 114 17.45 -2.44 24.29
N THR A 115 16.49 -1.93 25.04
CA THR A 115 15.10 -1.78 24.56
C THR A 115 15.01 -0.91 23.32
N ARG A 116 15.75 0.20 23.27
CA ARG A 116 15.80 1.10 22.09
C ARG A 116 16.38 0.41 20.86
N LEU A 117 17.46 -0.37 21.02
CA LEU A 117 18.11 -1.10 19.93
C LEU A 117 17.26 -2.26 19.40
N THR A 118 16.39 -2.82 20.23
CA THR A 118 15.56 -3.98 19.88
C THR A 118 14.13 -3.58 19.57
N THR A 119 13.33 -3.29 20.58
CA THR A 119 11.89 -3.07 20.46
C THR A 119 11.56 -1.80 19.71
N ASP A 120 12.20 -0.67 20.03
CA ASP A 120 11.89 0.61 19.40
C ASP A 120 12.27 0.60 17.92
N VAL A 121 13.43 0.04 17.56
CA VAL A 121 13.83 -0.10 16.16
C VAL A 121 12.88 -1.02 15.40
N THR A 122 12.38 -2.08 16.03
CA THR A 122 11.39 -2.97 15.41
C THR A 122 10.05 -2.26 15.19
N ASN A 123 9.60 -1.43 16.13
CA ASN A 123 8.40 -0.61 15.96
C ASN A 123 8.56 0.39 14.82
N VAL A 124 9.71 1.06 14.71
CA VAL A 124 10.03 1.98 13.61
C VAL A 124 10.10 1.24 12.28
N GLN A 125 10.66 0.02 12.24
CA GLN A 125 10.67 -0.84 11.07
C GLN A 125 9.26 -1.16 10.57
N ASN A 126 8.36 -1.55 11.48
CA ASN A 126 6.97 -1.89 11.16
C ASN A 126 6.21 -0.65 10.67
N ALA A 127 6.40 0.50 11.34
CA ALA A 127 5.81 1.76 10.91
C ALA A 127 6.29 2.17 9.51
N TYR A 128 7.58 2.02 9.21
CA TYR A 128 8.14 2.30 7.89
C TYR A 128 7.56 1.37 6.82
N GLN A 129 7.45 0.08 7.09
CA GLN A 129 6.84 -0.89 6.17
C GLN A 129 5.37 -0.55 5.90
N MET A 130 4.61 -0.22 6.94
CA MET A 130 3.21 0.17 6.83
C MET A 130 3.05 1.45 6.00
N MET A 131 3.92 2.44 6.24
CA MET A 131 3.95 3.69 5.47
C MET A 131 4.18 3.44 3.98
N LEU A 132 5.19 2.62 3.61
CA LEU A 132 5.49 2.30 2.22
C LEU A 132 4.32 1.62 1.50
N ARG A 133 3.55 0.78 2.21
CA ARG A 133 2.42 0.05 1.64
C ARG A 133 1.14 0.87 1.60
N MET A 134 0.78 1.55 2.70
CA MET A 134 -0.51 2.23 2.82
C MET A 134 -0.54 3.62 2.19
N MET A 135 0.57 4.38 2.25
CA MET A 135 0.60 5.77 1.75
C MET A 135 0.26 5.89 0.27
N MET A 136 0.55 4.86 -0.53
CA MET A 136 0.23 4.86 -1.95
C MET A 136 -1.01 4.03 -2.28
N ARG A 137 -1.27 2.94 -1.54
CA ARG A 137 -2.44 2.09 -1.77
C ARG A 137 -3.75 2.84 -1.52
N ALA A 138 -3.86 3.57 -0.40
CA ALA A 138 -5.10 4.27 -0.03
C ALA A 138 -5.50 5.37 -1.02
N PRO A 139 -4.63 6.34 -1.41
CA PRO A 139 -5.02 7.34 -2.39
C PRO A 139 -5.22 6.74 -3.79
N ALA A 140 -4.43 5.72 -4.19
CA ALA A 140 -4.61 5.05 -5.46
C ALA A 140 -5.98 4.36 -5.54
N SER A 141 -6.40 3.62 -4.51
CA SER A 141 -7.71 2.96 -4.48
C SER A 141 -8.85 3.98 -4.50
N MET A 142 -8.71 5.11 -3.80
CA MET A 142 -9.72 6.17 -3.80
C MET A 142 -9.86 6.82 -5.19
N ILE A 143 -8.74 7.14 -5.86
CA ILE A 143 -8.75 7.69 -7.20
C ILE A 143 -9.37 6.68 -8.20
N CYS A 144 -8.94 5.42 -8.16
CA CYS A 144 -9.50 4.39 -9.03
C CYS A 144 -11.00 4.18 -8.79
N ALA A 145 -11.46 4.15 -7.54
CA ALA A 145 -12.87 4.03 -7.22
C ALA A 145 -13.69 5.23 -7.71
N MET A 146 -13.17 6.46 -7.56
CA MET A 146 -13.82 7.66 -8.11
C MET A 146 -13.91 7.61 -9.63
N VAL A 147 -12.82 7.28 -10.31
CA VAL A 147 -12.82 7.16 -11.78
C VAL A 147 -13.84 6.12 -12.24
N MET A 148 -13.90 4.96 -11.58
CA MET A 148 -14.89 3.94 -11.89
C MET A 148 -16.34 4.43 -11.65
N ALA A 149 -16.60 5.08 -10.53
CA ALA A 149 -17.93 5.62 -10.24
C ALA A 149 -18.39 6.62 -11.30
N PHE A 150 -17.49 7.48 -11.77
CA PHE A 150 -17.78 8.42 -12.87
C PHE A 150 -18.01 7.71 -14.21
N THR A 151 -17.30 6.62 -14.52
CA THR A 151 -17.46 5.90 -15.79
C THR A 151 -18.73 5.05 -15.84
N ILE A 152 -19.18 4.51 -14.69
CA ILE A 152 -20.35 3.66 -14.63
C ILE A 152 -21.66 4.46 -14.57
N ASN A 153 -21.70 5.56 -13.82
CA ASN A 153 -22.92 6.39 -13.69
C ASN A 153 -22.61 7.84 -13.29
N ALA A 154 -22.18 8.65 -14.25
CA ALA A 154 -22.04 10.10 -14.02
C ALA A 154 -23.37 10.77 -13.60
N LEU A 155 -24.51 10.25 -14.04
CA LEU A 155 -25.85 10.74 -13.71
C LEU A 155 -26.36 10.29 -12.33
N SER A 156 -25.98 9.10 -11.85
CA SER A 156 -26.44 8.58 -10.56
C SER A 156 -25.75 9.25 -9.37
N LEU A 157 -24.51 9.68 -9.53
CA LEU A 157 -23.77 10.43 -8.49
C LEU A 157 -24.37 11.82 -8.24
N ILE A 158 -24.92 12.46 -9.28
CA ILE A 158 -25.59 13.76 -9.17
C ILE A 158 -26.92 13.61 -8.43
N HIS A 159 -27.64 12.50 -8.62
CA HIS A 159 -28.90 12.23 -7.93
C HIS A 159 -28.75 11.85 -6.43
N ILE A 160 -27.62 11.27 -6.03
CA ILE A 160 -27.35 10.98 -4.61
C ILE A 160 -27.01 12.26 -3.85
N SER A 161 -26.48 13.28 -4.50
CA SER A 161 -26.19 14.58 -3.90
C SER A 161 -27.39 15.54 -3.85
N GLU A 162 -28.48 15.23 -4.56
CA GLU A 162 -29.73 15.99 -4.44
C GLU A 162 -30.56 15.47 -3.25
N PRO A 163 -30.70 16.25 -2.16
CA PRO A 163 -31.58 15.86 -1.08
C PRO A 163 -32.99 15.78 -1.64
N THR A 164 -33.60 14.61 -1.55
CA THR A 164 -34.99 14.33 -1.94
C THR A 164 -35.90 15.42 -1.35
N ARG A 165 -36.26 16.41 -2.15
CA ARG A 165 -37.33 17.34 -1.82
C ARG A 165 -38.62 16.52 -1.80
N ARG A 166 -38.94 15.95 -0.65
CA ARG A 166 -40.28 15.40 -0.39
C ARG A 166 -41.26 16.56 -0.54
N SER A 167 -41.91 16.63 -1.68
CA SER A 167 -43.16 17.33 -1.84
C SER A 167 -44.22 16.58 -1.02
N TYR A 168 -44.53 17.08 0.17
CA TYR A 168 -45.75 16.69 0.84
C TYR A 168 -46.88 17.48 0.19
N ILE A 169 -47.74 16.79 -0.52
CA ILE A 169 -49.12 17.21 -0.80
C ILE A 169 -50.02 16.13 -0.21
#